data_c084b78edf0edc8b0b065e4154e43944
#
_entry.id   c084b78edf0edc8b0b065e4154e43944
#
_cell.length_a   1.000
_cell.length_b   1.000
_cell.length_c   1.000
_cell.angle_alpha   90.00
_cell.angle_beta   90.00
_cell.angle_gamma   90.00
#
_symmetry.space_group_name_H-M   'P 1'
#
loop_
_entity.id
_entity.type
_entity.pdbx_description
1 polymer ?
#
loop_
_entity_poly.entity_id
_entity_poly.type
_entity_poly.pdbx_seq_one_letter_code
_entity_poly.pdbx_strand_id
1 'polypeptide(L)'
;GYCVGNKKTEMLMDKIELHLRLCDNEATDLQLELLAKQMPSMNQRIADAYINTREFVTFINATLPAAKINFVSEELAEQGFTPSVFSLDLPTKGTTDVEKESHKRALNLKLIDLMITKIPTESKFCVSYGQLNGCYWTIPATSTQGTTKEGDKDYIVRVALSANMDLELHKKVFADFVEGM
;
A
#
# COMPACT_ATOMS: atom_id res chain seq x y z
N GLY A 1 -12.14 4.13 12.69
CA GLY A 1 -11.09 4.42 13.67
C GLY A 1 -11.61 4.40 15.11
N TYR A 2 -10.72 4.42 16.07
CA TYR A 2 -11.06 4.52 17.50
C TYR A 2 -10.16 5.55 18.18
N CYS A 3 -10.65 6.11 19.29
CA CYS A 3 -9.91 7.08 20.09
C CYS A 3 -9.66 6.50 21.48
N VAL A 4 -8.41 6.60 21.94
CA VAL A 4 -8.01 6.11 23.27
C VAL A 4 -7.53 7.28 24.10
N GLY A 5 -8.14 7.46 25.28
CA GLY A 5 -7.75 8.47 26.24
C GLY A 5 -6.99 7.89 27.44
N ASN A 6 -6.39 8.77 28.21
CA ASN A 6 -5.78 8.48 29.50
C ASN A 6 -6.26 9.50 30.55
N LYS A 7 -5.83 9.37 31.80
CA LYS A 7 -6.22 10.28 32.91
C LYS A 7 -5.99 11.77 32.60
N LYS A 8 -4.97 12.12 31.78
CA LYS A 8 -4.69 13.51 31.43
C LYS A 8 -5.64 14.07 30.37
N THR A 9 -6.30 13.20 29.62
CA THR A 9 -7.19 13.55 28.51
C THR A 9 -8.66 13.27 28.81
N GLU A 10 -9.02 12.95 30.05
CA GLU A 10 -10.38 12.60 30.47
C GLU A 10 -11.41 13.65 30.03
N MET A 11 -11.19 14.92 30.37
CA MET A 11 -12.08 16.03 29.97
C MET A 11 -12.24 16.17 28.44
N LEU A 12 -11.21 15.80 27.67
CA LEU A 12 -11.28 15.81 26.20
C LEU A 12 -12.10 14.62 25.70
N MET A 13 -11.92 13.46 26.32
CA MET A 13 -12.69 12.26 25.97
C MET A 13 -14.19 12.45 26.25
N ASP A 14 -14.56 13.08 27.38
CA ASP A 14 -15.95 13.41 27.69
C ASP A 14 -16.59 14.30 26.62
N LYS A 15 -15.83 15.30 26.14
CA LYS A 15 -16.31 16.17 25.04
C LYS A 15 -16.47 15.42 23.72
N ILE A 16 -15.53 14.53 23.40
CA ILE A 16 -15.59 13.69 22.20
C ILE A 16 -16.81 12.78 22.27
N GLU A 17 -17.03 12.11 23.41
CA GLU A 17 -18.17 11.23 23.62
C GLU A 17 -19.50 11.98 23.49
N LEU A 18 -19.62 13.15 24.12
CA LEU A 18 -20.79 13.99 23.98
C LEU A 18 -21.05 14.39 22.53
N HIS A 19 -19.99 14.77 21.80
CA HIS A 19 -20.09 15.16 20.39
C HIS A 19 -20.53 13.98 19.51
N LEU A 20 -19.97 12.80 19.72
CA LEU A 20 -20.36 11.58 18.98
C LEU A 20 -21.86 11.28 19.14
N ARG A 21 -22.36 11.35 20.38
CA ARG A 21 -23.80 11.12 20.67
C ARG A 21 -24.69 12.19 20.03
N LEU A 22 -24.32 13.47 20.13
CA LEU A 22 -25.11 14.58 19.56
C LEU A 22 -25.16 14.56 18.04
N CYS A 23 -24.11 14.07 17.39
CA CYS A 23 -23.97 14.04 15.93
C CYS A 23 -24.34 12.68 15.31
N ASP A 24 -24.73 11.69 16.12
CA ASP A 24 -25.02 10.31 15.68
C ASP A 24 -23.85 9.69 14.88
N ASN A 25 -22.63 9.95 15.36
CA ASN A 25 -21.37 9.50 14.72
C ASN A 25 -20.71 8.31 15.44
N GLU A 26 -21.44 7.65 16.32
CA GLU A 26 -20.96 6.44 16.99
C GLU A 26 -20.90 5.26 16.01
N ALA A 27 -20.02 4.33 16.29
CA ALA A 27 -19.94 3.10 15.50
C ALA A 27 -21.23 2.28 15.64
N THR A 28 -21.74 1.77 14.53
CA THR A 28 -22.90 0.89 14.53
C THR A 28 -22.58 -0.47 15.14
N ASP A 29 -23.59 -1.19 15.62
CA ASP A 29 -23.42 -2.55 16.15
C ASP A 29 -22.72 -3.48 15.16
N LEU A 30 -23.06 -3.39 13.87
CA LEU A 30 -22.39 -4.16 12.81
C LEU A 30 -20.89 -3.82 12.69
N GLN A 31 -20.52 -2.54 12.80
CA GLN A 31 -19.12 -2.13 12.78
C GLN A 31 -18.36 -2.65 13.99
N LEU A 32 -18.97 -2.62 15.17
CA LEU A 32 -18.39 -3.15 16.40
C LEU A 32 -18.23 -4.67 16.36
N GLU A 33 -19.22 -5.39 15.83
CA GLU A 33 -19.15 -6.85 15.64
C GLU A 33 -18.02 -7.22 14.68
N LEU A 34 -17.91 -6.55 13.52
CA LEU A 34 -16.84 -6.78 12.56
C LEU A 34 -15.47 -6.47 13.15
N LEU A 35 -15.34 -5.38 13.88
CA LEU A 35 -14.10 -5.02 14.57
C LEU A 35 -13.71 -6.10 15.60
N ALA A 36 -14.62 -6.50 16.46
CA ALA A 36 -14.38 -7.55 17.46
C ALA A 36 -13.94 -8.87 16.81
N LYS A 37 -14.50 -9.21 15.64
CA LYS A 37 -14.13 -10.42 14.88
C LYS A 37 -12.74 -10.32 14.25
N GLN A 38 -12.33 -9.13 13.80
CA GLN A 38 -11.08 -8.92 13.07
C GLN A 38 -9.88 -8.57 13.96
N MET A 39 -10.12 -7.93 15.09
CA MET A 39 -9.06 -7.46 16.00
C MET A 39 -8.11 -8.57 16.49
N PRO A 40 -8.59 -9.76 16.91
CA PRO A 40 -7.70 -10.80 17.45
C PRO A 40 -6.57 -11.22 16.51
N SER A 41 -6.81 -11.19 15.19
CA SER A 41 -5.81 -11.58 14.18
C SER A 41 -4.98 -10.40 13.63
N MET A 42 -5.20 -9.19 14.11
CA MET A 42 -4.61 -7.98 13.53
C MET A 42 -3.08 -8.01 13.52
N ASN A 43 -2.46 -8.30 14.66
CA ASN A 43 -1.00 -8.31 14.78
C ASN A 43 -0.37 -9.37 13.87
N GLN A 44 -0.97 -10.56 13.81
CA GLN A 44 -0.48 -11.63 12.93
C GLN A 44 -0.59 -11.21 11.46
N ARG A 45 -1.73 -10.63 11.05
CA ARG A 45 -1.92 -10.15 9.67
C ARG A 45 -0.94 -9.05 9.28
N ILE A 46 -0.58 -8.16 10.22
CA ILE A 46 0.44 -7.12 9.98
C ILE A 46 1.80 -7.78 9.74
N ALA A 47 2.19 -8.75 10.59
CA ALA A 47 3.44 -9.47 10.43
C ALA A 47 3.52 -10.25 9.10
N ASP A 48 2.48 -10.99 8.77
CA ASP A 48 2.43 -11.79 7.54
C ASP A 48 2.43 -10.91 6.28
N ALA A 49 1.70 -9.78 6.31
CA ALA A 49 1.71 -8.81 5.22
C ALA A 49 3.09 -8.17 5.01
N TYR A 50 3.82 -7.90 6.09
CA TYR A 50 5.20 -7.42 6.02
C TYR A 50 6.13 -8.46 5.40
N ILE A 51 6.02 -9.74 5.80
CA ILE A 51 6.81 -10.83 5.24
C ILE A 51 6.58 -10.94 3.73
N ASN A 52 5.32 -10.98 3.29
CA ASN A 52 4.97 -11.00 1.87
C ASN A 52 5.55 -9.80 1.12
N THR A 53 5.46 -8.61 1.71
CA THR A 53 5.97 -7.38 1.09
C THR A 53 7.49 -7.43 0.93
N ARG A 54 8.22 -7.83 1.96
CA ARG A 54 9.68 -7.95 1.94
C ARG A 54 10.14 -8.97 0.90
N GLU A 55 9.47 -10.10 0.82
CA GLU A 55 9.77 -11.15 -0.15
C GLU A 55 9.51 -10.67 -1.58
N PHE A 56 8.40 -9.97 -1.81
CA PHE A 56 8.09 -9.42 -3.12
C PHE A 56 9.07 -8.32 -3.54
N VAL A 57 9.45 -7.42 -2.63
CA VAL A 57 10.48 -6.40 -2.85
C VAL A 57 11.82 -7.04 -3.20
N THR A 58 12.22 -8.09 -2.50
CA THR A 58 13.46 -8.84 -2.80
C THR A 58 13.41 -9.45 -4.19
N PHE A 59 12.28 -10.05 -4.56
CA PHE A 59 12.07 -10.61 -5.89
C PHE A 59 12.13 -9.54 -6.99
N ILE A 60 11.48 -8.39 -6.78
CA ILE A 60 11.50 -7.27 -7.75
C ILE A 60 12.93 -6.76 -7.94
N ASN A 61 13.70 -6.56 -6.87
CA ASN A 61 15.09 -6.13 -6.94
C ASN A 61 15.97 -7.12 -7.73
N ALA A 62 15.73 -8.43 -7.59
CA ALA A 62 16.45 -9.45 -8.34
C ALA A 62 16.04 -9.50 -9.82
N THR A 63 14.75 -9.32 -10.12
CA THR A 63 14.19 -9.46 -11.46
C THR A 63 14.37 -8.18 -12.30
N LEU A 64 14.30 -7.01 -11.67
CA LEU A 64 14.45 -5.69 -12.32
C LEU A 64 15.39 -4.78 -11.51
N PRO A 65 16.73 -5.04 -11.49
CA PRO A 65 17.68 -4.29 -10.67
C PRO A 65 17.76 -2.79 -10.99
N ALA A 66 17.27 -2.38 -12.16
CA ALA A 66 17.24 -0.97 -12.59
C ALA A 66 16.05 -0.18 -11.98
N ALA A 67 15.08 -0.86 -11.39
CA ALA A 67 14.00 -0.19 -10.67
C ALA A 67 14.48 0.35 -9.31
N LYS A 68 13.88 1.44 -8.86
CA LYS A 68 14.10 1.94 -7.49
C LYS A 68 12.90 1.63 -6.63
N ILE A 69 13.14 1.09 -5.45
CA ILE A 69 12.10 0.75 -4.50
C ILE A 69 12.29 1.56 -3.22
N ASN A 70 11.24 2.27 -2.81
CA ASN A 70 11.17 2.89 -1.50
C ASN A 70 10.42 1.94 -0.57
N PHE A 71 11.16 1.32 0.30
CA PHE A 71 10.66 0.41 1.34
C PHE A 71 11.46 0.61 2.62
N VAL A 72 10.96 0.12 3.73
CA VAL A 72 11.62 0.23 5.03
C VAL A 72 12.98 -0.46 5.02
N SER A 73 13.98 0.16 5.64
CA SER A 73 15.30 -0.46 5.86
C SER A 73 15.21 -1.60 6.88
N GLU A 74 16.18 -2.52 6.86
CA GLU A 74 16.27 -3.60 7.85
C GLU A 74 16.38 -3.06 9.27
N GLU A 75 17.21 -2.03 9.47
CA GLU A 75 17.39 -1.37 10.75
C GLU A 75 16.08 -0.80 11.34
N LEU A 76 15.26 -0.16 10.53
CA LEU A 76 13.95 0.34 10.96
C LEU A 76 12.95 -0.79 11.20
N ALA A 77 13.01 -1.86 10.41
CA ALA A 77 12.16 -3.03 10.60
C ALA A 77 12.47 -3.74 11.94
N GLU A 78 13.72 -3.84 12.33
CA GLU A 78 14.15 -4.37 13.64
C GLU A 78 13.64 -3.51 14.81
N GLN A 79 13.41 -2.22 14.59
CA GLN A 79 12.77 -1.32 15.54
C GLN A 79 11.24 -1.42 15.58
N GLY A 80 10.64 -2.31 14.78
CA GLY A 80 9.21 -2.57 14.74
C GLY A 80 8.44 -1.82 13.64
N PHE A 81 9.12 -1.13 12.71
CA PHE A 81 8.48 -0.51 11.55
C PHE A 81 8.30 -1.55 10.43
N THR A 82 7.14 -2.17 10.38
CA THR A 82 6.83 -3.30 9.49
C THR A 82 5.68 -2.98 8.52
N PRO A 83 5.90 -2.05 7.54
CA PRO A 83 4.87 -1.68 6.57
C PRO A 83 4.59 -2.79 5.56
N SER A 84 3.36 -2.86 5.08
CA SER A 84 2.95 -3.71 3.96
C SER A 84 2.78 -2.92 2.65
N VAL A 85 3.43 -1.79 2.54
CA VAL A 85 3.35 -0.87 1.41
C VAL A 85 4.74 -0.45 0.97
N PHE A 86 4.98 -0.45 -0.33
CA PHE A 86 6.18 0.12 -0.93
C PHE A 86 5.86 0.95 -2.16
N SER A 87 6.80 1.77 -2.59
CA SER A 87 6.73 2.51 -3.85
C SER A 87 7.77 1.98 -4.83
N LEU A 88 7.36 1.80 -6.07
CA LEU A 88 8.17 1.29 -7.17
C LEU A 88 8.33 2.38 -8.24
N ASP A 89 9.56 2.80 -8.48
CA ASP A 89 9.95 3.68 -9.56
C ASP A 89 10.58 2.86 -10.69
N LEU A 90 9.85 2.71 -11.80
CA LEU A 90 10.27 1.91 -12.95
C LEU A 90 11.31 2.65 -13.79
N PRO A 91 12.28 1.93 -14.37
CA PRO A 91 13.32 2.52 -15.23
C PRO A 91 12.69 3.13 -16.48
N THR A 92 13.08 4.36 -16.80
CA THR A 92 12.51 5.11 -17.93
C THR A 92 13.49 5.26 -19.07
N LYS A 93 12.96 5.37 -20.30
CA LYS A 93 13.68 5.68 -21.53
C LYS A 93 13.21 7.04 -22.04
N GLY A 94 14.08 7.78 -22.71
CA GLY A 94 13.80 9.08 -23.31
C GLY A 94 15.00 10.02 -23.21
N THR A 95 15.07 11.00 -24.09
CA THR A 95 16.12 12.02 -24.13
C THR A 95 15.69 13.30 -23.45
N THR A 96 14.41 13.63 -23.51
CA THR A 96 13.80 14.80 -22.86
C THR A 96 12.99 14.40 -21.63
N ASP A 97 12.74 15.35 -20.74
CA ASP A 97 11.94 15.08 -19.54
C ASP A 97 10.48 14.72 -19.89
N VAL A 98 9.95 15.31 -20.97
CA VAL A 98 8.61 14.97 -21.47
C VAL A 98 8.54 13.53 -21.98
N GLU A 99 9.54 13.08 -22.71
CA GLU A 99 9.60 11.68 -23.18
C GLU A 99 9.75 10.70 -22.01
N LYS A 100 10.60 11.02 -21.04
CA LYS A 100 10.78 10.21 -19.82
C LYS A 100 9.47 10.12 -19.03
N GLU A 101 8.79 11.24 -18.82
CA GLU A 101 7.50 11.26 -18.11
C GLU A 101 6.45 10.43 -18.85
N SER A 102 6.34 10.61 -20.17
CA SER A 102 5.38 9.86 -20.98
C SER A 102 5.65 8.36 -20.93
N HIS A 103 6.92 7.96 -21.07
CA HIS A 103 7.32 6.56 -20.99
C HIS A 103 7.05 5.96 -19.59
N LYS A 104 7.36 6.70 -18.52
CA LYS A 104 7.13 6.28 -17.14
C LYS A 104 5.63 6.06 -16.87
N ARG A 105 4.78 6.98 -17.33
CA ARG A 105 3.32 6.82 -17.23
C ARG A 105 2.83 5.58 -17.95
N ALA A 106 3.29 5.35 -19.17
CA ALA A 106 2.91 4.18 -19.97
C ALA A 106 3.33 2.87 -19.27
N LEU A 107 4.55 2.81 -18.72
CA LEU A 107 5.02 1.64 -17.98
C LEU A 107 4.23 1.37 -16.71
N ASN A 108 3.96 2.42 -15.92
CA ASN A 108 3.18 2.28 -14.69
C ASN A 108 1.77 1.75 -14.99
N LEU A 109 1.10 2.30 -15.99
CA LEU A 109 -0.22 1.84 -16.41
C LEU A 109 -0.18 0.41 -16.96
N LYS A 110 0.83 0.08 -17.78
CA LYS A 110 1.02 -1.27 -18.30
C LYS A 110 1.19 -2.31 -17.19
N LEU A 111 2.01 -2.01 -16.16
CA LEU A 111 2.19 -2.90 -15.03
C LEU A 111 0.88 -3.10 -14.25
N ILE A 112 0.20 -2.01 -13.91
CA ILE A 112 -1.06 -2.08 -13.16
C ILE A 112 -2.12 -2.85 -13.95
N ASP A 113 -2.30 -2.51 -15.24
CA ASP A 113 -3.26 -3.19 -16.12
C ASP A 113 -2.98 -4.69 -16.22
N LEU A 114 -1.71 -5.06 -16.37
CA LEU A 114 -1.31 -6.46 -16.42
C LEU A 114 -1.68 -7.20 -15.11
N MET A 115 -1.38 -6.60 -13.95
CA MET A 115 -1.70 -7.19 -12.66
C MET A 115 -3.20 -7.37 -12.47
N ILE A 116 -4.00 -6.35 -12.73
CA ILE A 116 -5.46 -6.43 -12.51
C ILE A 116 -6.19 -7.29 -13.54
N THR A 117 -5.63 -7.44 -14.75
CA THR A 117 -6.26 -8.26 -15.82
C THR A 117 -5.85 -9.73 -15.74
N LYS A 118 -4.60 -10.02 -15.37
CA LYS A 118 -4.10 -11.40 -15.25
C LYS A 118 -4.56 -12.10 -13.97
N ILE A 119 -4.68 -11.34 -12.87
CA ILE A 119 -5.03 -11.87 -11.55
C ILE A 119 -6.13 -11.05 -10.86
N PRO A 120 -7.32 -10.93 -11.48
CA PRO A 120 -8.37 -10.00 -11.04
C PRO A 120 -8.96 -10.34 -9.66
N THR A 121 -8.81 -11.56 -9.18
CA THR A 121 -9.22 -11.97 -7.82
C THR A 121 -8.20 -11.56 -6.75
N GLU A 122 -6.94 -11.41 -7.14
CA GLU A 122 -5.81 -11.15 -6.25
C GLU A 122 -5.31 -9.70 -6.34
N SER A 123 -5.53 -9.00 -7.44
CA SER A 123 -5.01 -7.65 -7.67
C SER A 123 -6.13 -6.68 -8.06
N LYS A 124 -6.08 -5.48 -7.48
CA LYS A 124 -7.05 -4.40 -7.75
C LYS A 124 -6.37 -3.05 -7.85
N PHE A 125 -6.88 -2.19 -8.72
CA PHE A 125 -6.57 -0.77 -8.68
C PHE A 125 -7.37 -0.11 -7.55
N CYS A 126 -6.68 0.36 -6.52
CA CYS A 126 -7.34 1.00 -5.38
C CYS A 126 -6.39 1.94 -4.66
N VAL A 127 -6.91 3.09 -4.23
CA VAL A 127 -6.15 4.10 -3.47
C VAL A 127 -6.14 3.84 -1.96
N SER A 128 -6.86 2.83 -1.49
CA SER A 128 -7.00 2.50 -0.06
C SER A 128 -5.92 1.54 0.42
N TYR A 129 -5.73 1.52 1.74
CA TYR A 129 -4.87 0.58 2.46
C TYR A 129 -5.72 -0.36 3.34
N GLY A 130 -5.07 -1.35 3.92
CA GLY A 130 -5.69 -2.20 4.92
C GLY A 130 -6.61 -3.26 4.34
N GLN A 131 -6.31 -3.72 3.13
CA GLN A 131 -6.99 -4.86 2.52
C GLN A 131 -6.78 -6.14 3.32
N LEU A 132 -7.78 -6.99 3.33
CA LEU A 132 -7.71 -8.31 3.99
C LEU A 132 -7.14 -9.39 3.06
N ASN A 133 -7.31 -9.22 1.74
CA ASN A 133 -6.89 -10.19 0.74
C ASN A 133 -6.25 -9.47 -0.45
N GLY A 134 -5.28 -10.16 -1.08
CA GLY A 134 -4.70 -9.73 -2.33
C GLY A 134 -3.76 -8.51 -2.23
N CYS A 135 -3.58 -7.85 -3.34
CA CYS A 135 -2.66 -6.74 -3.51
C CYS A 135 -3.37 -5.54 -4.16
N TYR A 136 -3.12 -4.34 -3.65
CA TYR A 136 -3.66 -3.11 -4.22
C TYR A 136 -2.56 -2.31 -4.89
N TRP A 137 -2.86 -1.90 -6.12
CA TRP A 137 -1.98 -1.14 -7.00
C TRP A 137 -2.56 0.23 -7.28
N THR A 138 -1.75 1.27 -7.23
CA THR A 138 -2.19 2.62 -7.58
C THR A 138 -1.02 3.50 -8.01
N ILE A 139 -1.34 4.58 -8.71
CA ILE A 139 -0.44 5.73 -8.90
C ILE A 139 -0.91 6.77 -7.89
N PRO A 140 -0.14 7.07 -6.83
CA PRO A 140 -0.57 8.01 -5.80
C PRO A 140 -0.76 9.40 -6.39
N ALA A 141 -1.83 10.07 -5.95
CA ALA A 141 -2.02 11.49 -6.24
C ALA A 141 -0.99 12.32 -5.47
N THR A 142 -0.49 13.35 -6.10
CA THR A 142 0.61 14.20 -5.62
C THR A 142 0.37 14.88 -4.28
N SER A 143 -0.89 15.13 -3.92
CA SER A 143 -1.23 16.00 -2.78
C SER A 143 -1.52 15.28 -1.46
N THR A 144 -1.92 14.00 -1.48
CA THR A 144 -2.46 13.35 -0.28
C THR A 144 -1.54 12.33 0.37
N GLN A 145 -0.46 11.94 -0.29
CA GLN A 145 0.36 10.81 0.15
C GLN A 145 1.84 11.17 0.39
N GLY A 146 2.18 12.44 0.36
CA GLY A 146 3.51 12.95 0.73
C GLY A 146 4.66 12.47 -0.17
N THR A 147 4.37 11.94 -1.36
CA THR A 147 5.36 11.27 -2.20
C THR A 147 5.92 12.14 -3.31
N THR A 148 5.33 13.30 -3.55
CA THR A 148 5.87 14.21 -4.58
C THR A 148 5.95 15.63 -4.04
N LYS A 149 7.13 16.21 -4.07
CA LYS A 149 7.30 17.66 -3.95
C LYS A 149 6.67 18.32 -5.17
N GLU A 150 6.03 19.47 -4.98
CA GLU A 150 5.66 20.34 -6.10
C GLU A 150 6.89 20.53 -6.99
N GLY A 151 6.82 20.07 -8.25
CA GLY A 151 7.92 20.14 -9.21
C GLY A 151 8.55 18.81 -9.61
N ASP A 152 8.55 17.80 -8.73
CA ASP A 152 8.97 16.43 -9.07
C ASP A 152 7.74 15.59 -9.41
N LYS A 153 7.42 15.51 -10.69
CA LYS A 153 6.36 14.63 -11.20
C LYS A 153 6.86 13.18 -11.28
N ASP A 154 7.28 12.65 -10.14
CA ASP A 154 7.67 11.25 -10.03
C ASP A 154 6.42 10.37 -10.07
N TYR A 155 6.11 9.90 -11.28
CA TYR A 155 5.09 8.87 -11.45
C TYR A 155 5.63 7.55 -10.97
N ILE A 156 5.29 7.20 -9.74
CA ILE A 156 5.64 5.93 -9.12
C ILE A 156 4.41 5.03 -9.01
N VAL A 157 4.62 3.72 -8.94
CA VAL A 157 3.57 2.78 -8.57
C VAL A 157 3.65 2.54 -7.07
N ARG A 158 2.53 2.68 -6.36
CA ARG A 158 2.40 2.27 -4.97
C ARG A 158 1.70 0.94 -4.89
N VAL A 159 2.28 0.04 -4.12
CA VAL A 159 1.83 -1.34 -3.96
C VAL A 159 1.56 -1.61 -2.50
N ALA A 160 0.38 -2.10 -2.18
CA ALA A 160 -0.04 -2.48 -0.83
C ALA A 160 -0.46 -3.95 -0.80
N LEU A 161 0.23 -4.75 0.02
CA LEU A 161 0.03 -6.19 0.10
C LEU A 161 -0.73 -6.57 1.36
N SER A 162 -1.49 -7.67 1.28
CA SER A 162 -2.14 -8.27 2.44
C SER A 162 -1.39 -9.51 2.94
N ALA A 163 -1.79 -9.99 4.11
CA ALA A 163 -1.36 -11.29 4.63
C ALA A 163 -1.85 -12.44 3.74
N ASN A 164 -3.05 -12.29 3.18
CA ASN A 164 -3.72 -13.31 2.37
C ASN A 164 -3.63 -12.94 0.89
N MET A 165 -2.55 -13.38 0.24
CA MET A 165 -2.35 -13.19 -1.19
C MET A 165 -1.57 -14.37 -1.77
N ASP A 166 -1.78 -14.64 -3.05
CA ASP A 166 -0.93 -15.57 -3.80
C ASP A 166 0.34 -14.83 -4.30
N LEU A 167 1.38 -14.86 -3.47
CA LEU A 167 2.63 -14.18 -3.75
C LEU A 167 3.34 -14.73 -5.00
N GLU A 168 3.31 -16.04 -5.20
CA GLU A 168 3.98 -16.68 -6.34
C GLU A 168 3.30 -16.30 -7.66
N LEU A 169 1.99 -16.19 -7.65
CA LEU A 169 1.25 -15.71 -8.81
C LEU A 169 1.60 -14.25 -9.15
N HIS A 170 1.74 -13.39 -8.13
CA HIS A 170 2.18 -12.00 -8.33
C HIS A 170 3.60 -11.91 -8.88
N LYS A 171 4.53 -12.73 -8.37
CA LYS A 171 5.91 -12.82 -8.88
C LYS A 171 5.93 -13.22 -10.35
N LYS A 172 5.13 -14.22 -10.73
CA LYS A 172 5.02 -14.68 -12.13
C LYS A 172 4.55 -13.56 -13.06
N VAL A 173 3.45 -12.88 -12.70
CA VAL A 173 2.93 -11.78 -13.54
C VAL A 173 3.91 -10.61 -13.60
N PHE A 174 4.66 -10.33 -12.53
CA PHE A 174 5.70 -9.31 -12.57
C PHE A 174 6.86 -9.70 -13.49
N ALA A 175 7.28 -10.97 -13.48
CA ALA A 175 8.29 -11.47 -14.42
C ALA A 175 7.83 -11.33 -15.89
N ASP A 176 6.58 -11.72 -16.20
CA ASP A 176 5.99 -11.54 -17.54
C ASP A 176 5.98 -10.05 -17.95
N PHE A 177 5.74 -9.14 -17.01
CA PHE A 177 5.83 -7.70 -17.26
C PHE A 177 7.25 -7.28 -17.66
N VAL A 178 8.26 -7.74 -16.92
CA VAL A 178 9.67 -7.39 -17.15
C VAL A 178 10.16 -7.94 -18.50
N GLU A 179 9.78 -9.17 -18.85
CA GLU A 179 10.09 -9.75 -20.17
C GLU A 179 9.47 -8.96 -21.33
N GLY A 180 8.34 -8.30 -21.09
CA GLY A 180 7.61 -7.50 -22.08
C GLY A 180 7.99 -6.00 -22.12
N MET A 181 9.00 -5.55 -21.36
CA MET A 181 9.50 -4.17 -21.35
C MET A 181 10.40 -3.87 -22.55
#